data_a69d1c1ecf5c3a02199749ee3a1aa034
#
_entry.id   a69d1c1ecf5c3a02199749ee3a1aa034
#
_cell.length_a   1.000
_cell.length_b   1.000
_cell.length_c   1.000
_cell.angle_alpha   90.00
_cell.angle_beta   90.00
_cell.angle_gamma   90.00
#
_symmetry.space_group_name_H-M   'P 1'
#
loop_
_entity.id
_entity.type
_entity.pdbx_description
1 polymer ?
#
loop_
_entity_poly.entity_id
_entity_poly.type
_entity_poly.pdbx_seq_one_letter_code
_entity_poly.pdbx_strand_id
1 'polypeptide(L)'
;MKKVQYREVCHPAHPEFRLETSPFYLMAHADFDYHEDMSKVLAKHGVDRSIYRIMTVLREHPSANIGMLAERALMKRNTASRVIERMAERGLVTTNENPGDSRVTDVVMTSRGQDLLNMLTQIVGRQFQRAVEGVSEEGLEQLVLLLQKICTNLNRAPNETLEDAPAGARRESLARLPAGQVWAASFSGSAGTATLARIEVTQGKGRGAHFIGDNSAALREGLDAAKAYLQANAARLVGDRDPKGKEWIAKVHPFEAGATDASFELGMLLALCSSLLKKPLRRGLLVVGDIPGEDAESIKRPTDFIEMAAEEGARVVLLPVSCRRAAASISDEIATQLEIIFFANATDALRKAIQE
;
A
#
# COMPACT_ATOMS: atom_id res chain seq x y z
N MET A 1 -10.40 -47.19 0.68
CA MET A 1 -10.32 -45.73 0.92
C MET A 1 -9.67 -45.09 -0.29
N LYS A 2 -10.37 -44.22 -1.05
CA LYS A 2 -9.77 -43.46 -2.12
C LYS A 2 -8.70 -42.53 -1.51
N LYS A 3 -7.46 -42.59 -2.02
CA LYS A 3 -6.37 -41.67 -1.63
C LYS A 3 -6.85 -40.26 -1.96
N VAL A 4 -7.08 -39.43 -0.96
CA VAL A 4 -7.47 -38.02 -1.14
C VAL A 4 -6.33 -37.34 -1.91
N GLN A 5 -6.61 -36.80 -3.09
CA GLN A 5 -5.64 -36.04 -3.86
C GLN A 5 -5.59 -34.60 -3.29
N TYR A 6 -4.73 -34.38 -2.31
CA TYR A 6 -4.59 -33.08 -1.64
C TYR A 6 -4.44 -31.90 -2.62
N ARG A 7 -3.78 -32.11 -3.77
CA ARG A 7 -3.62 -31.07 -4.79
C ARG A 7 -4.95 -30.56 -5.36
N GLU A 8 -5.95 -31.43 -5.45
CA GLU A 8 -7.29 -31.06 -5.93
C GLU A 8 -8.10 -30.40 -4.80
N VAL A 9 -8.14 -31.01 -3.62
CA VAL A 9 -8.92 -30.52 -2.46
C VAL A 9 -8.40 -29.16 -1.95
N CYS A 10 -7.10 -28.88 -2.06
CA CYS A 10 -6.53 -27.58 -1.70
C CYS A 10 -6.74 -26.50 -2.77
N HIS A 11 -7.32 -26.83 -3.93
CA HIS A 11 -7.60 -25.85 -4.98
C HIS A 11 -8.89 -25.07 -4.65
N PRO A 12 -8.87 -23.72 -4.66
CA PRO A 12 -10.04 -22.90 -4.27
C PRO A 12 -11.34 -23.18 -5.03
N ALA A 13 -11.25 -23.67 -6.27
CA ALA A 13 -12.41 -24.02 -7.09
C ALA A 13 -12.97 -25.44 -6.79
N HIS A 14 -12.32 -26.22 -5.94
CA HIS A 14 -12.81 -27.56 -5.63
C HIS A 14 -14.04 -27.51 -4.70
N PRO A 15 -15.12 -28.30 -4.93
CA PRO A 15 -16.33 -28.25 -4.11
C PRO A 15 -16.11 -28.58 -2.63
N GLU A 16 -15.12 -29.41 -2.33
CA GLU A 16 -14.73 -29.78 -0.95
C GLU A 16 -13.60 -28.92 -0.37
N PHE A 17 -13.25 -27.80 -1.02
CA PHE A 17 -12.25 -26.88 -0.51
C PHE A 17 -12.64 -26.33 0.87
N ARG A 18 -11.67 -26.34 1.78
CA ARG A 18 -11.80 -25.73 3.11
C ARG A 18 -10.57 -24.87 3.41
N LEU A 19 -10.78 -23.79 4.10
CA LEU A 19 -9.68 -22.88 4.49
C LEU A 19 -8.64 -23.59 5.33
N GLU A 20 -9.07 -24.46 6.25
CA GLU A 20 -8.20 -25.21 7.17
C GLU A 20 -7.28 -26.21 6.45
N THR A 21 -7.55 -26.52 5.20
CA THR A 21 -6.70 -27.38 4.35
C THR A 21 -5.92 -26.58 3.31
N SER A 22 -6.12 -25.26 3.22
CA SER A 22 -5.43 -24.40 2.28
C SER A 22 -4.02 -24.06 2.76
N PRO A 23 -2.96 -24.41 2.00
CA PRO A 23 -1.58 -24.09 2.38
C PRO A 23 -1.37 -22.58 2.60
N PHE A 24 -1.95 -21.74 1.75
CA PHE A 24 -1.78 -20.28 1.87
C PHE A 24 -2.51 -19.68 3.07
N TYR A 25 -3.68 -20.21 3.41
CA TYR A 25 -4.40 -19.82 4.61
C TYR A 25 -3.61 -20.22 5.87
N LEU A 26 -3.10 -21.45 5.92
CA LEU A 26 -2.31 -21.93 7.04
C LEU A 26 -0.99 -21.16 7.20
N MET A 27 -0.31 -20.83 6.10
CA MET A 27 0.88 -19.98 6.12
C MET A 27 0.58 -18.58 6.66
N ALA A 28 -0.53 -17.97 6.22
CA ALA A 28 -0.94 -16.65 6.69
C ALA A 28 -1.27 -16.64 8.18
N HIS A 29 -1.98 -17.67 8.69
CA HIS A 29 -2.26 -17.83 10.10
C HIS A 29 -0.99 -18.04 10.92
N ALA A 30 -0.12 -18.94 10.49
CA ALA A 30 1.14 -19.19 11.19
C ALA A 30 2.03 -17.95 11.25
N ASP A 31 2.12 -17.16 10.15
CA ASP A 31 2.84 -15.88 10.13
C ASP A 31 2.20 -14.88 11.09
N PHE A 32 0.89 -14.76 11.08
CA PHE A 32 0.16 -13.82 11.93
C PHE A 32 0.39 -14.14 13.43
N ASP A 33 0.11 -15.36 13.86
CA ASP A 33 0.22 -15.77 15.27
C ASP A 33 1.67 -15.69 15.77
N TYR A 34 2.63 -16.16 14.96
CA TYR A 34 4.05 -16.07 15.28
C TYR A 34 4.51 -14.63 15.48
N HIS A 35 4.07 -13.72 14.62
CA HIS A 35 4.47 -12.33 14.67
C HIS A 35 3.71 -11.52 15.73
N GLU A 36 2.46 -11.86 16.02
CA GLU A 36 1.74 -11.23 17.12
C GLU A 36 2.44 -11.48 18.46
N ASP A 37 2.78 -12.72 18.74
CA ASP A 37 3.51 -13.07 19.95
C ASP A 37 4.91 -12.44 19.98
N MET A 38 5.61 -12.45 18.85
CA MET A 38 6.93 -11.84 18.74
C MET A 38 6.88 -10.33 18.95
N SER A 39 5.86 -9.65 18.44
CA SER A 39 5.69 -8.20 18.58
C SER A 39 5.56 -7.78 20.05
N LYS A 40 4.85 -8.55 20.88
CA LYS A 40 4.70 -8.31 22.32
C LYS A 40 6.05 -8.37 23.05
N VAL A 41 6.92 -9.24 22.60
CA VAL A 41 8.26 -9.43 23.19
C VAL A 41 9.23 -8.35 22.71
N LEU A 42 9.26 -8.07 21.40
CA LEU A 42 10.12 -7.05 20.79
C LEU A 42 9.81 -5.65 21.34
N ALA A 43 8.52 -5.34 21.57
CA ALA A 43 8.08 -4.05 22.10
C ALA A 43 8.68 -3.73 23.48
N LYS A 44 8.94 -4.73 24.34
CA LYS A 44 9.60 -4.56 25.64
C LYS A 44 11.03 -4.01 25.51
N HIS A 45 11.65 -4.19 24.35
CA HIS A 45 12.99 -3.71 24.03
C HIS A 45 12.95 -2.50 23.08
N GLY A 46 11.76 -1.92 22.87
CA GLY A 46 11.56 -0.78 21.98
C GLY A 46 11.80 -1.12 20.49
N VAL A 47 11.68 -2.38 20.11
CA VAL A 47 11.88 -2.86 18.74
C VAL A 47 10.54 -3.29 18.18
N ASP A 48 10.24 -2.85 16.96
CA ASP A 48 9.11 -3.36 16.17
C ASP A 48 9.58 -4.44 15.16
N ARG A 49 8.61 -5.08 14.53
CA ARG A 49 8.85 -6.13 13.52
C ARG A 49 9.75 -5.63 12.38
N SER A 50 9.59 -4.37 11.96
CA SER A 50 10.32 -3.79 10.84
C SER A 50 11.80 -3.60 11.19
N ILE A 51 12.08 -3.06 12.37
CA ILE A 51 13.44 -2.93 12.90
C ILE A 51 14.11 -4.32 13.02
N TYR A 52 13.40 -5.30 13.59
CA TYR A 52 13.94 -6.65 13.76
C TYR A 52 14.27 -7.30 12.40
N ARG A 53 13.40 -7.17 11.41
CA ARG A 53 13.64 -7.69 10.05
C ARG A 53 14.87 -7.05 9.40
N ILE A 54 15.03 -5.73 9.47
CA ILE A 54 16.23 -5.05 8.95
C ILE A 54 17.49 -5.52 9.68
N MET A 55 17.45 -5.65 11.01
CA MET A 55 18.57 -6.15 11.78
C MET A 55 18.96 -7.59 11.39
N THR A 56 17.99 -8.47 11.13
CA THR A 56 18.27 -9.84 10.67
C THR A 56 18.89 -9.88 9.28
N VAL A 57 18.45 -9.01 8.36
CA VAL A 57 19.08 -8.87 7.03
C VAL A 57 20.52 -8.35 7.17
N LEU A 58 20.76 -7.34 8.01
CA LEU A 58 22.10 -6.79 8.25
C LEU A 58 23.06 -7.78 8.94
N ARG A 59 22.55 -8.76 9.67
CA ARG A 59 23.37 -9.87 10.21
C ARG A 59 23.95 -10.74 9.10
N GLU A 60 23.17 -11.02 8.05
CA GLU A 60 23.59 -11.82 6.90
C GLU A 60 24.37 -10.99 5.87
N HIS A 61 24.05 -9.71 5.78
CA HIS A 61 24.64 -8.75 4.85
C HIS A 61 25.15 -7.53 5.64
N PRO A 62 26.38 -7.57 6.20
CA PRO A 62 26.89 -6.56 7.12
C PRO A 62 26.92 -5.13 6.57
N SER A 63 26.93 -4.98 5.24
CA SER A 63 26.72 -3.71 4.53
C SER A 63 25.71 -3.93 3.42
N ALA A 64 24.61 -3.19 3.42
CA ALA A 64 23.56 -3.32 2.43
C ALA A 64 22.94 -1.96 2.13
N ASN A 65 22.59 -1.72 0.88
CA ASN A 65 21.85 -0.50 0.53
C ASN A 65 20.36 -0.61 0.90
N ILE A 66 19.70 0.54 0.95
CA ILE A 66 18.29 0.64 1.35
C ILE A 66 17.38 -0.22 0.47
N GLY A 67 17.64 -0.29 -0.85
CA GLY A 67 16.85 -1.12 -1.77
C GLY A 67 16.94 -2.60 -1.44
N MET A 68 18.15 -3.12 -1.23
CA MET A 68 18.37 -4.51 -0.82
C MET A 68 17.74 -4.83 0.53
N LEU A 69 17.85 -3.91 1.49
CA LEU A 69 17.21 -4.07 2.80
C LEU A 69 15.69 -4.12 2.69
N ALA A 70 15.08 -3.26 1.88
CA ALA A 70 13.65 -3.25 1.64
C ALA A 70 13.16 -4.56 1.02
N GLU A 71 13.82 -5.02 -0.04
CA GLU A 71 13.51 -6.27 -0.74
C GLU A 71 13.58 -7.47 0.21
N ARG A 72 14.73 -7.64 0.91
CA ARG A 72 14.95 -8.80 1.78
C ARG A 72 14.13 -8.75 3.06
N ALA A 73 13.83 -7.56 3.58
CA ALA A 73 12.96 -7.40 4.74
C ALA A 73 11.46 -7.44 4.38
N LEU A 74 11.12 -7.66 3.09
CA LEU A 74 9.75 -7.72 2.57
C LEU A 74 8.95 -6.46 2.93
N MET A 75 9.51 -5.29 2.65
CA MET A 75 8.86 -4.01 2.90
C MET A 75 9.10 -3.04 1.73
N LYS A 76 8.27 -2.01 1.63
CA LYS A 76 8.46 -0.95 0.64
C LYS A 76 9.72 -0.14 0.96
N ARG A 77 10.43 0.35 -0.07
CA ARG A 77 11.68 1.12 0.08
C ARG A 77 11.53 2.31 1.03
N ASN A 78 10.42 3.05 0.91
CA ASN A 78 10.14 4.19 1.78
C ASN A 78 9.93 3.79 3.24
N THR A 79 9.28 2.66 3.48
CA THR A 79 9.15 2.10 4.83
C THR A 79 10.52 1.74 5.39
N ALA A 80 11.37 1.10 4.57
CA ALA A 80 12.73 0.75 4.95
C ALA A 80 13.56 2.00 5.29
N SER A 81 13.51 3.07 4.46
CA SER A 81 14.21 4.32 4.72
C SER A 81 13.85 4.91 6.09
N ARG A 82 12.55 5.02 6.39
CA ARG A 82 12.07 5.56 7.67
C ARG A 82 12.48 4.69 8.87
N VAL A 83 12.45 3.37 8.69
CA VAL A 83 12.89 2.44 9.73
C VAL A 83 14.38 2.61 9.97
N ILE A 84 15.19 2.74 8.93
CA ILE A 84 16.65 2.95 8.99
C ILE A 84 16.97 4.30 9.66
N GLU A 85 16.26 5.38 9.33
CA GLU A 85 16.39 6.69 9.99
C GLU A 85 16.16 6.56 11.50
N ARG A 86 15.05 5.95 11.93
CA ARG A 86 14.78 5.69 13.35
C ARG A 86 15.84 4.80 14.02
N MET A 87 16.39 3.84 13.29
CA MET A 87 17.48 3.00 13.78
C MET A 87 18.78 3.80 13.94
N ALA A 88 19.07 4.71 13.01
CA ALA A 88 20.24 5.60 13.07
C ALA A 88 20.12 6.60 14.24
N GLU A 89 18.96 7.23 14.43
CA GLU A 89 18.67 8.09 15.58
C GLU A 89 18.88 7.39 16.93
N ARG A 90 18.62 6.09 16.98
CA ARG A 90 18.84 5.25 18.16
C ARG A 90 20.26 4.69 18.27
N GLY A 91 21.13 5.00 17.30
CA GLY A 91 22.50 4.50 17.23
C GLY A 91 22.60 2.98 17.02
N LEU A 92 21.62 2.36 16.37
CA LEU A 92 21.61 0.93 16.05
C LEU A 92 22.31 0.63 14.72
N VAL A 93 22.27 1.58 13.80
CA VAL A 93 22.94 1.54 12.50
C VAL A 93 23.64 2.85 12.20
N THR A 94 24.61 2.82 11.29
CA THR A 94 25.19 3.99 10.64
C THR A 94 24.89 3.94 9.14
N THR A 95 24.72 5.10 8.54
CA THR A 95 24.50 5.25 7.11
C THR A 95 25.71 5.97 6.50
N ASN A 96 26.28 5.41 5.46
CA ASN A 96 27.43 5.94 4.76
C ASN A 96 27.10 6.06 3.26
N GLU A 97 27.65 7.07 2.60
CA GLU A 97 27.62 7.14 1.14
C GLU A 97 28.42 5.97 0.56
N ASN A 98 27.87 5.32 -0.46
CA ASN A 98 28.58 4.22 -1.13
C ASN A 98 29.80 4.78 -1.90
N PRO A 99 30.99 4.22 -1.71
CA PRO A 99 32.20 4.71 -2.38
C PRO A 99 32.17 4.64 -3.92
N GLY A 100 31.30 3.79 -4.46
CA GLY A 100 31.16 3.61 -5.92
C GLY A 100 30.06 4.44 -6.55
N ASP A 101 29.05 4.85 -5.77
CA ASP A 101 27.92 5.68 -6.22
C ASP A 101 27.38 6.49 -5.04
N SER A 102 27.65 7.78 -5.03
CA SER A 102 27.21 8.71 -3.97
C SER A 102 25.66 8.84 -3.85
N ARG A 103 24.91 8.32 -4.81
CA ARG A 103 23.43 8.26 -4.76
C ARG A 103 22.93 7.06 -3.92
N VAL A 104 23.82 6.14 -3.59
CA VAL A 104 23.51 4.93 -2.84
C VAL A 104 23.97 5.10 -1.39
N THR A 105 23.05 4.90 -0.46
CA THR A 105 23.34 4.90 0.98
C THR A 105 23.49 3.47 1.44
N ASP A 106 24.67 3.14 1.95
CA ASP A 106 24.95 1.88 2.61
C ASP A 106 24.64 1.98 4.10
N VAL A 107 24.02 0.94 4.62
CA VAL A 107 23.62 0.82 6.02
C VAL A 107 24.46 -0.26 6.68
N VAL A 108 25.04 0.07 7.83
CA VAL A 108 25.90 -0.83 8.59
C VAL A 108 25.41 -0.86 10.04
N MET A 109 25.33 -2.07 10.63
CA MET A 109 24.94 -2.22 12.04
C MET A 109 26.07 -1.77 12.97
N THR A 110 25.74 -0.99 13.98
CA THR A 110 26.69 -0.61 15.04
C THR A 110 26.91 -1.75 16.03
N SER A 111 27.94 -1.66 16.90
CA SER A 111 28.13 -2.60 18.03
C SER A 111 26.89 -2.64 18.93
N ARG A 112 26.30 -1.47 19.23
CA ARG A 112 25.04 -1.39 19.99
C ARG A 112 23.88 -2.13 19.30
N GLY A 113 23.78 -2.00 17.97
CA GLY A 113 22.80 -2.75 17.18
C GLY A 113 23.04 -4.24 17.25
N GLN A 114 24.30 -4.66 17.12
CA GLN A 114 24.70 -6.07 17.21
C GLN A 114 24.38 -6.68 18.60
N ASP A 115 24.68 -5.97 19.69
CA ASP A 115 24.37 -6.41 21.04
C ASP A 115 22.87 -6.58 21.26
N LEU A 116 22.08 -5.60 20.77
CA LEU A 116 20.62 -5.68 20.82
C LEU A 116 20.11 -6.88 20.01
N LEU A 117 20.59 -7.09 18.79
CA LEU A 117 20.20 -8.23 17.97
C LEU A 117 20.54 -9.56 18.62
N ASN A 118 21.73 -9.69 19.20
CA ASN A 118 22.15 -10.91 19.91
C ASN A 118 21.19 -11.24 21.08
N MET A 119 20.81 -10.23 21.86
CA MET A 119 19.83 -10.39 22.93
C MET A 119 18.46 -10.81 22.36
N LEU A 120 17.97 -10.12 21.34
CA LEU A 120 16.68 -10.43 20.71
C LEU A 120 16.66 -11.84 20.09
N THR A 121 17.76 -12.27 19.49
CA THR A 121 17.88 -13.62 18.90
C THR A 121 17.66 -14.72 19.93
N GLN A 122 18.15 -14.54 21.16
CA GLN A 122 17.91 -15.50 22.25
C GLN A 122 16.42 -15.60 22.62
N ILE A 123 15.74 -14.47 22.59
CA ILE A 123 14.31 -14.40 22.94
C ILE A 123 13.46 -14.99 21.81
N VAL A 124 13.74 -14.59 20.57
CA VAL A 124 13.04 -15.09 19.38
C VAL A 124 13.31 -16.58 19.18
N GLY A 125 14.52 -17.06 19.53
CA GLY A 125 14.85 -18.49 19.49
C GLY A 125 13.92 -19.33 20.37
N ARG A 126 13.58 -18.86 21.58
CA ARG A 126 12.59 -19.55 22.43
C ARG A 126 11.19 -19.57 21.83
N GLN A 127 10.79 -18.49 21.16
CA GLN A 127 9.51 -18.43 20.46
C GLN A 127 9.47 -19.40 19.28
N PHE A 128 10.57 -19.49 18.53
CA PHE A 128 10.74 -20.47 17.46
C PHE A 128 10.60 -21.91 17.98
N GLN A 129 11.30 -22.26 19.06
CA GLN A 129 11.22 -23.60 19.67
C GLN A 129 9.78 -23.97 20.05
N ARG A 130 9.03 -23.02 20.61
CA ARG A 130 7.60 -23.22 20.92
C ARG A 130 6.77 -23.45 19.66
N ALA A 131 7.04 -22.68 18.59
CA ALA A 131 6.28 -22.79 17.35
C ALA A 131 6.50 -24.12 16.63
N VAL A 132 7.67 -24.73 16.77
CA VAL A 132 8.02 -26.01 16.14
C VAL A 132 7.91 -27.22 17.07
N GLU A 133 7.36 -27.03 18.28
CA GLU A 133 7.19 -28.12 19.25
C GLU A 133 6.40 -29.26 18.64
N GLY A 134 6.95 -30.50 18.71
CA GLY A 134 6.33 -31.69 18.12
C GLY A 134 6.53 -31.86 16.63
N VAL A 135 7.20 -30.94 15.95
CA VAL A 135 7.64 -31.10 14.54
C VAL A 135 8.99 -31.81 14.54
N SER A 136 9.12 -32.90 13.77
CA SER A 136 10.41 -33.59 13.64
C SER A 136 11.39 -32.78 12.76
N GLU A 137 12.69 -33.05 12.89
CA GLU A 137 13.73 -32.42 12.04
C GLU A 137 13.44 -32.64 10.55
N GLU A 138 13.07 -33.87 10.16
CA GLU A 138 12.73 -34.20 8.78
C GLU A 138 11.47 -33.45 8.30
N GLY A 139 10.50 -33.29 9.20
CA GLY A 139 9.27 -32.50 8.94
C GLY A 139 9.57 -31.02 8.73
N LEU A 140 10.47 -30.46 9.54
CA LEU A 140 10.92 -29.07 9.41
C LEU A 140 11.72 -28.85 8.12
N GLU A 141 12.65 -29.76 7.79
CA GLU A 141 13.40 -29.72 6.55
C GLU A 141 12.46 -29.76 5.33
N GLN A 142 11.50 -30.69 5.32
CA GLN A 142 10.50 -30.78 4.25
C GLN A 142 9.68 -29.50 4.12
N LEU A 143 9.25 -28.93 5.23
CA LEU A 143 8.50 -27.66 5.24
C LEU A 143 9.30 -26.53 4.59
N VAL A 144 10.58 -26.40 4.95
CA VAL A 144 11.47 -25.38 4.39
C VAL A 144 11.63 -25.58 2.87
N LEU A 145 11.89 -26.79 2.41
CA LEU A 145 12.05 -27.13 0.99
C LEU A 145 10.76 -26.85 0.18
N LEU A 146 9.61 -27.19 0.75
CA LEU A 146 8.31 -26.94 0.11
C LEU A 146 8.03 -25.43 0.01
N LEU A 147 8.25 -24.68 1.07
CA LEU A 147 8.09 -23.23 1.07
C LEU A 147 9.03 -22.56 0.07
N GLN A 148 10.30 -22.93 0.02
CA GLN A 148 11.26 -22.46 -0.99
C GLN A 148 10.77 -22.75 -2.41
N LYS A 149 10.24 -23.95 -2.64
CA LYS A 149 9.67 -24.32 -3.95
C LYS A 149 8.46 -23.46 -4.32
N ILE A 150 7.56 -23.21 -3.37
CA ILE A 150 6.39 -22.32 -3.56
C ILE A 150 6.87 -20.91 -3.89
N CYS A 151 7.80 -20.35 -3.11
CA CYS A 151 8.39 -19.03 -3.38
C CYS A 151 9.03 -18.96 -4.77
N THR A 152 9.80 -19.98 -5.16
CA THR A 152 10.40 -20.04 -6.50
C THR A 152 9.34 -20.06 -7.60
N ASN A 153 8.25 -20.79 -7.42
CA ASN A 153 7.18 -20.86 -8.41
C ASN A 153 6.42 -19.52 -8.53
N LEU A 154 6.21 -18.83 -7.40
CA LEU A 154 5.53 -17.52 -7.38
C LEU A 154 6.40 -16.41 -7.98
N ASN A 155 7.73 -16.53 -7.89
CA ASN A 155 8.68 -15.57 -8.48
C ASN A 155 8.97 -15.82 -9.97
N ARG A 156 8.45 -16.92 -10.55
CA ARG A 156 8.50 -17.13 -12.00
C ARG A 156 7.48 -16.21 -12.66
N ALA A 157 7.86 -15.69 -13.84
CA ALA A 157 6.87 -15.02 -14.69
C ALA A 157 5.68 -15.98 -14.92
N PRO A 158 4.43 -15.50 -14.83
CA PRO A 158 3.26 -16.32 -15.12
C PRO A 158 3.45 -17.01 -16.47
N ASN A 159 3.34 -18.34 -16.52
CA ASN A 159 3.30 -19.03 -17.81
C ASN A 159 2.09 -18.51 -18.59
N GLU A 160 2.26 -18.21 -19.87
CA GLU A 160 1.23 -17.73 -20.81
C GLU A 160 0.02 -18.68 -20.97
N THR A 161 -0.02 -19.79 -20.26
CA THR A 161 -1.08 -20.81 -20.31
C THR A 161 -2.15 -20.69 -19.23
N LEU A 162 -2.16 -19.65 -18.43
CA LEU A 162 -3.32 -19.22 -17.64
C LEU A 162 -4.12 -18.18 -18.43
N GLU A 163 -4.58 -18.57 -19.60
CA GLU A 163 -5.68 -17.93 -20.29
C GLU A 163 -6.90 -18.00 -19.36
N ASP A 164 -7.41 -16.88 -18.89
CA ASP A 164 -8.63 -16.69 -18.08
C ASP A 164 -8.49 -16.20 -16.63
N ALA A 165 -7.32 -15.90 -16.14
CA ALA A 165 -7.23 -14.94 -15.04
C ALA A 165 -6.45 -13.73 -15.54
N PRO A 166 -6.94 -12.49 -15.39
CA PRO A 166 -6.22 -11.32 -15.87
C PRO A 166 -4.89 -11.24 -15.11
N ALA A 167 -3.84 -11.79 -15.74
CA ALA A 167 -2.44 -11.68 -15.33
C ALA A 167 -1.98 -10.24 -15.60
N GLY A 168 -2.45 -9.33 -14.81
CA GLY A 168 -2.24 -7.91 -14.97
C GLY A 168 -2.71 -7.10 -13.77
N ALA A 169 -3.31 -7.75 -12.76
CA ALA A 169 -3.97 -7.03 -11.67
C ALA A 169 -3.06 -6.04 -10.92
N ARG A 170 -1.75 -6.20 -10.92
CA ARG A 170 -0.82 -5.21 -10.36
C ARG A 170 -0.33 -4.15 -11.35
N ARG A 171 -0.19 -4.46 -12.65
CA ARG A 171 0.14 -3.48 -13.70
C ARG A 171 -1.10 -2.86 -14.33
N GLU A 172 -2.25 -3.53 -14.29
CA GLU A 172 -3.56 -2.99 -14.67
C GLU A 172 -4.19 -2.15 -13.56
N SER A 173 -3.67 -2.17 -12.34
CA SER A 173 -4.26 -1.47 -11.20
C SER A 173 -4.43 0.03 -11.44
N LEU A 174 -3.51 0.66 -12.15
CA LEU A 174 -3.61 2.05 -12.58
C LEU A 174 -3.94 2.19 -14.08
N ALA A 175 -4.59 1.17 -14.66
CA ALA A 175 -5.15 1.22 -16.00
C ALA A 175 -6.27 2.28 -16.14
N ARG A 176 -6.77 2.46 -17.36
CA ARG A 176 -7.91 3.35 -17.61
C ARG A 176 -9.14 2.88 -16.83
N LEU A 177 -9.58 3.67 -15.89
CA LEU A 177 -10.79 3.40 -15.12
C LEU A 177 -12.03 3.94 -15.83
N PRO A 178 -13.19 3.28 -15.72
CA PRO A 178 -14.45 3.82 -16.22
C PRO A 178 -14.87 5.09 -15.47
N ALA A 179 -15.86 5.81 -16.00
CA ALA A 179 -16.41 6.99 -15.35
C ALA A 179 -16.94 6.62 -13.96
N GLY A 180 -16.65 7.48 -12.98
CA GLY A 180 -16.99 7.26 -11.57
C GLY A 180 -15.93 6.52 -10.76
N GLN A 181 -14.79 6.16 -11.36
CA GLN A 181 -13.69 5.52 -10.66
C GLN A 181 -12.43 6.37 -10.70
N VAL A 182 -11.63 6.30 -9.62
CA VAL A 182 -10.37 7.03 -9.47
C VAL A 182 -9.42 6.29 -8.52
N TRP A 183 -8.14 6.42 -8.78
CA TRP A 183 -7.09 6.10 -7.82
C TRP A 183 -6.80 7.32 -6.96
N ALA A 184 -6.86 7.17 -5.66
CA ALA A 184 -6.62 8.25 -4.71
C ALA A 184 -5.64 7.80 -3.62
N ALA A 185 -4.83 8.74 -3.16
CA ALA A 185 -3.94 8.55 -2.05
C ALA A 185 -4.15 9.66 -1.00
N SER A 186 -4.08 9.27 0.26
CA SER A 186 -4.18 10.17 1.41
C SER A 186 -3.35 9.63 2.56
N PHE A 187 -3.19 10.41 3.62
CA PHE A 187 -2.57 9.93 4.85
C PHE A 187 -3.60 9.23 5.72
N SER A 188 -3.23 8.09 6.29
CA SER A 188 -4.04 7.34 7.25
C SER A 188 -3.56 7.61 8.68
N GLY A 189 -4.50 7.97 9.56
CA GLY A 189 -4.33 8.08 11.00
C GLY A 189 -3.25 9.04 11.49
N SER A 190 -3.03 9.03 12.80
CA SER A 190 -2.01 9.85 13.48
C SER A 190 -0.56 9.50 13.11
N ALA A 191 -0.33 8.30 12.58
CA ALA A 191 0.98 7.84 12.14
C ALA A 191 1.42 8.43 10.78
N GLY A 192 0.50 9.08 10.03
CA GLY A 192 0.80 9.73 8.77
C GLY A 192 1.36 8.77 7.69
N THR A 193 0.84 7.56 7.61
CA THR A 193 1.21 6.60 6.57
C THR A 193 0.45 6.92 5.28
N ALA A 194 1.15 7.01 4.15
CA ALA A 194 0.53 7.18 2.85
C ALA A 194 -0.26 5.91 2.48
N THR A 195 -1.53 6.06 2.18
CA THR A 195 -2.45 4.97 1.82
C THR A 195 -3.02 5.20 0.44
N LEU A 196 -3.08 4.16 -0.36
CA LEU A 196 -3.65 4.15 -1.71
C LEU A 196 -4.94 3.35 -1.73
N ALA A 197 -5.96 3.88 -2.41
CA ALA A 197 -7.21 3.17 -2.64
C ALA A 197 -7.79 3.45 -4.03
N ARG A 198 -8.53 2.50 -4.56
CA ARG A 198 -9.44 2.72 -5.68
C ARG A 198 -10.82 3.09 -5.15
N ILE A 199 -11.29 4.24 -5.56
CA ILE A 199 -12.63 4.73 -5.23
C ILE A 199 -13.53 4.49 -6.43
N GLU A 200 -14.70 3.96 -6.18
CA GLU A 200 -15.76 3.75 -7.16
C GLU A 200 -17.04 4.41 -6.67
N VAL A 201 -17.66 5.24 -7.51
CA VAL A 201 -18.92 5.90 -7.22
C VAL A 201 -19.90 5.66 -8.36
N THR A 202 -21.04 5.11 -8.02
CA THR A 202 -22.13 4.85 -8.96
C THR A 202 -23.39 5.60 -8.56
N GLN A 203 -24.27 5.88 -9.52
CA GLN A 203 -25.57 6.51 -9.28
C GLN A 203 -26.64 5.44 -9.10
N GLY A 204 -27.37 5.49 -7.98
CA GLY A 204 -28.52 4.66 -7.72
C GLY A 204 -29.85 5.35 -8.11
N LYS A 205 -30.97 4.69 -7.79
CA LYS A 205 -32.33 5.16 -8.08
C LYS A 205 -33.00 5.92 -6.93
N GLY A 206 -32.35 5.96 -5.76
CA GLY A 206 -32.84 6.58 -4.55
C GLY A 206 -32.29 7.99 -4.32
N ARG A 207 -32.20 8.36 -3.03
CA ARG A 207 -31.59 9.62 -2.54
C ARG A 207 -30.60 9.30 -1.43
N GLY A 208 -29.57 10.11 -1.31
CA GLY A 208 -28.56 9.97 -0.25
C GLY A 208 -27.20 9.53 -0.74
N ALA A 209 -26.34 9.15 0.21
CA ALA A 209 -25.03 8.57 -0.10
C ALA A 209 -24.74 7.45 0.89
N HIS A 210 -24.25 6.32 0.40
CA HIS A 210 -23.92 5.16 1.23
C HIS A 210 -22.73 4.42 0.68
N PHE A 211 -22.06 3.70 1.57
CA PHE A 211 -20.96 2.83 1.23
C PHE A 211 -21.40 1.36 1.09
N ILE A 212 -20.76 0.65 0.18
CA ILE A 212 -20.80 -0.81 0.12
C ILE A 212 -19.42 -1.31 0.58
N GLY A 213 -19.41 -2.17 1.61
CA GLY A 213 -18.19 -2.73 2.18
C GLY A 213 -17.70 -1.97 3.41
N ASP A 214 -16.39 -1.78 3.51
CA ASP A 214 -15.76 -1.08 4.64
C ASP A 214 -16.25 0.37 4.73
N ASN A 215 -16.53 0.82 5.94
CA ASN A 215 -17.32 1.99 6.21
C ASN A 215 -16.80 2.71 7.47
N SER A 216 -15.52 3.09 7.46
CA SER A 216 -14.92 3.88 8.54
C SER A 216 -15.57 5.26 8.66
N ALA A 217 -15.44 5.89 9.83
CA ALA A 217 -15.94 7.25 10.05
C ALA A 217 -15.28 8.23 9.08
N ALA A 218 -13.96 8.13 8.88
CA ALA A 218 -13.21 8.99 7.97
C ALA A 218 -13.70 8.91 6.52
N LEU A 219 -14.01 7.70 6.04
CA LEU A 219 -14.57 7.53 4.70
C LEU A 219 -15.95 8.18 4.53
N ARG A 220 -16.82 8.10 5.57
CA ARG A 220 -18.13 8.75 5.54
C ARG A 220 -17.98 10.27 5.52
N GLU A 221 -17.15 10.81 6.40
CA GLU A 221 -16.85 12.24 6.46
C GLU A 221 -16.32 12.74 5.12
N GLY A 222 -15.38 12.01 4.50
CA GLY A 222 -14.85 12.34 3.19
C GLY A 222 -15.89 12.35 2.07
N LEU A 223 -16.82 11.38 2.05
CA LEU A 223 -17.91 11.36 1.07
C LEU A 223 -18.91 12.48 1.30
N ASP A 224 -19.26 12.77 2.55
CA ASP A 224 -20.18 13.84 2.89
C ASP A 224 -19.58 15.21 2.57
N ALA A 225 -18.29 15.43 2.85
CA ALA A 225 -17.54 16.63 2.46
C ALA A 225 -17.50 16.79 0.93
N ALA A 226 -17.15 15.75 0.20
CA ALA A 226 -17.12 15.74 -1.26
C ALA A 226 -18.48 16.06 -1.88
N LYS A 227 -19.56 15.48 -1.35
CA LYS A 227 -20.94 15.71 -1.79
C LYS A 227 -21.39 17.14 -1.47
N ALA A 228 -21.13 17.63 -0.27
CA ALA A 228 -21.46 19.00 0.11
C ALA A 228 -20.76 20.02 -0.80
N TYR A 229 -19.46 19.80 -1.05
CA TYR A 229 -18.67 20.64 -1.95
C TYR A 229 -19.21 20.62 -3.38
N LEU A 230 -19.53 19.43 -3.91
CA LEU A 230 -20.14 19.27 -5.24
C LEU A 230 -21.46 20.03 -5.34
N GLN A 231 -22.35 19.93 -4.32
CA GLN A 231 -23.62 20.61 -4.31
C GLN A 231 -23.50 22.15 -4.26
N ALA A 232 -22.53 22.65 -3.49
CA ALA A 232 -22.25 24.08 -3.39
C ALA A 232 -21.61 24.66 -4.65
N ASN A 233 -20.85 23.87 -5.40
CA ASN A 233 -20.07 24.32 -6.55
C ASN A 233 -20.52 23.69 -7.88
N ALA A 234 -21.72 23.15 -7.97
CA ALA A 234 -22.21 22.35 -9.10
C ALA A 234 -22.03 23.06 -10.46
N ALA A 235 -22.42 24.31 -10.58
CA ALA A 235 -22.29 25.06 -11.81
C ALA A 235 -20.85 25.17 -12.35
N ARG A 236 -19.86 25.23 -11.44
CA ARG A 236 -18.42 25.30 -11.81
C ARG A 236 -17.81 23.95 -12.11
N LEU A 237 -18.28 22.89 -11.44
CA LEU A 237 -17.73 21.55 -11.55
C LEU A 237 -18.38 20.73 -12.67
N VAL A 238 -19.69 20.77 -12.76
CA VAL A 238 -20.47 19.86 -13.62
C VAL A 238 -21.47 20.57 -14.55
N GLY A 239 -21.45 21.92 -14.57
CA GLY A 239 -22.29 22.73 -15.44
C GLY A 239 -23.80 22.58 -15.11
N ASP A 240 -24.60 22.30 -16.13
CA ASP A 240 -26.06 22.18 -16.03
C ASP A 240 -26.54 20.88 -15.35
N ARG A 241 -25.63 20.02 -14.92
CA ARG A 241 -26.00 18.75 -14.28
C ARG A 241 -26.32 18.94 -12.82
N ASP A 242 -27.51 18.52 -12.41
CA ASP A 242 -27.96 18.65 -11.01
C ASP A 242 -27.44 17.45 -10.19
N PRO A 243 -26.61 17.70 -9.15
CA PRO A 243 -26.18 16.67 -8.21
C PRO A 243 -27.22 16.40 -7.10
N LYS A 244 -28.25 17.25 -6.97
CA LYS A 244 -29.28 17.11 -5.93
C LYS A 244 -30.25 15.99 -6.29
N GLY A 245 -30.77 15.33 -5.27
CA GLY A 245 -31.79 14.30 -5.45
C GLY A 245 -31.29 12.95 -6.01
N LYS A 246 -29.99 12.79 -6.18
CA LYS A 246 -29.36 11.54 -6.62
C LYS A 246 -28.94 10.68 -5.43
N GLU A 247 -28.99 9.38 -5.64
CA GLU A 247 -28.38 8.41 -4.75
C GLU A 247 -26.95 8.15 -5.22
N TRP A 248 -26.01 8.19 -4.28
CA TRP A 248 -24.60 7.90 -4.52
C TRP A 248 -24.20 6.64 -3.76
N ILE A 249 -23.69 5.68 -4.46
CA ILE A 249 -23.19 4.44 -3.91
C ILE A 249 -21.67 4.45 -4.09
N ALA A 250 -20.95 4.55 -2.96
CA ALA A 250 -19.51 4.58 -2.95
C ALA A 250 -18.94 3.23 -2.49
N LYS A 251 -17.83 2.82 -3.08
CA LYS A 251 -17.05 1.68 -2.68
C LYS A 251 -15.58 2.05 -2.71
N VAL A 252 -14.87 1.73 -1.65
CA VAL A 252 -13.43 1.98 -1.53
C VAL A 252 -12.73 0.63 -1.45
N HIS A 253 -11.73 0.46 -2.29
CA HIS A 253 -10.90 -0.72 -2.36
C HIS A 253 -9.47 -0.33 -1.94
N PRO A 254 -9.10 -0.50 -0.67
CA PRO A 254 -7.73 -0.20 -0.23
C PRO A 254 -6.75 -1.18 -0.89
N PHE A 255 -5.55 -0.70 -1.16
CA PHE A 255 -4.47 -1.53 -1.73
C PHE A 255 -3.87 -2.49 -0.70
N GLU A 256 -3.82 -2.06 0.56
CA GLU A 256 -3.37 -2.88 1.68
C GLU A 256 -4.58 -3.36 2.48
N ALA A 257 -4.52 -4.61 2.94
CA ALA A 257 -5.57 -5.16 3.79
C ALA A 257 -5.58 -4.44 5.15
N GLY A 258 -6.72 -3.86 5.49
CA GLY A 258 -6.95 -3.15 6.76
C GLY A 258 -7.98 -2.04 6.59
N ALA A 259 -8.60 -1.63 7.69
CA ALA A 259 -9.47 -0.46 7.70
C ALA A 259 -8.63 0.79 7.41
N THR A 260 -9.10 1.67 6.55
CA THR A 260 -8.43 2.93 6.26
C THR A 260 -9.07 4.05 7.05
N ASP A 261 -8.25 4.81 7.79
CA ASP A 261 -8.65 6.03 8.48
C ASP A 261 -8.51 7.29 7.58
N ALA A 262 -8.23 7.09 6.30
CA ALA A 262 -8.08 8.17 5.33
C ALA A 262 -9.43 8.59 4.75
N SER A 263 -9.65 9.90 4.57
CA SER A 263 -10.91 10.48 4.06
C SER A 263 -11.04 10.42 2.54
N PHE A 264 -9.94 10.54 1.80
CA PHE A 264 -9.87 10.62 0.33
C PHE A 264 -10.82 11.65 -0.30
N GLU A 265 -11.03 12.78 0.33
CA GLU A 265 -12.05 13.77 -0.06
C GLU A 265 -11.98 14.20 -1.53
N LEU A 266 -10.79 14.59 -1.99
CA LEU A 266 -10.61 15.01 -3.39
C LEU A 266 -10.85 13.86 -4.36
N GLY A 267 -10.39 12.66 -4.04
CA GLY A 267 -10.65 11.46 -4.83
C GLY A 267 -12.14 11.17 -4.96
N MET A 268 -12.88 11.26 -3.85
CA MET A 268 -14.34 11.10 -3.83
C MET A 268 -15.05 12.17 -4.64
N LEU A 269 -14.63 13.43 -4.53
CA LEU A 269 -15.18 14.53 -5.33
C LEU A 269 -14.99 14.29 -6.83
N LEU A 270 -13.79 13.90 -7.25
CA LEU A 270 -13.51 13.63 -8.66
C LEU A 270 -14.28 12.41 -9.19
N ALA A 271 -14.44 11.37 -8.37
CA ALA A 271 -15.28 10.21 -8.72
C ALA A 271 -16.76 10.59 -8.88
N LEU A 272 -17.32 11.41 -7.97
CA LEU A 272 -18.67 11.95 -8.06
C LEU A 272 -18.85 12.76 -9.35
N CYS A 273 -17.94 13.69 -9.63
CA CYS A 273 -17.99 14.52 -10.84
C CYS A 273 -17.86 13.68 -12.11
N SER A 274 -16.92 12.74 -12.15
CA SER A 274 -16.71 11.81 -13.26
C SER A 274 -17.95 10.96 -13.55
N SER A 275 -18.58 10.42 -12.51
CA SER A 275 -19.84 9.67 -12.61
C SER A 275 -20.99 10.53 -13.15
N LEU A 276 -21.11 11.78 -12.69
CA LEU A 276 -22.17 12.69 -13.10
C LEU A 276 -21.99 13.18 -14.54
N LEU A 277 -20.75 13.46 -14.93
CA LEU A 277 -20.37 13.87 -16.28
C LEU A 277 -20.38 12.70 -17.26
N LYS A 278 -20.35 11.46 -16.77
CA LYS A 278 -20.15 10.23 -17.56
C LYS A 278 -18.86 10.28 -18.38
N LYS A 279 -17.83 10.94 -17.85
CA LYS A 279 -16.51 11.05 -18.47
C LYS A 279 -15.47 10.34 -17.60
N PRO A 280 -14.67 9.43 -18.17
CA PRO A 280 -13.57 8.81 -17.44
C PRO A 280 -12.49 9.85 -17.12
N LEU A 281 -11.72 9.59 -16.07
CA LEU A 281 -10.54 10.37 -15.75
C LEU A 281 -9.32 9.88 -16.57
N ARG A 282 -8.25 10.65 -16.56
CA ARG A 282 -7.01 10.34 -17.28
C ARG A 282 -6.49 8.96 -16.92
N ARG A 283 -5.96 8.26 -17.91
CA ARG A 283 -5.37 6.92 -17.71
C ARG A 283 -4.17 6.97 -16.78
N GLY A 284 -4.14 6.10 -15.78
CA GLY A 284 -3.04 6.03 -14.82
C GLY A 284 -2.94 7.23 -13.89
N LEU A 285 -4.05 7.96 -13.69
CA LEU A 285 -4.11 9.10 -12.78
C LEU A 285 -4.20 8.63 -11.34
N LEU A 286 -3.29 9.11 -10.50
CA LEU A 286 -3.37 9.08 -9.04
C LEU A 286 -3.66 10.49 -8.51
N VAL A 287 -4.70 10.62 -7.72
CA VAL A 287 -5.11 11.88 -7.09
C VAL A 287 -4.64 11.88 -5.65
N VAL A 288 -4.00 12.98 -5.22
CA VAL A 288 -3.47 13.10 -3.86
C VAL A 288 -4.02 14.35 -3.19
N GLY A 289 -4.43 14.20 -1.93
CA GLY A 289 -4.85 15.28 -1.05
C GLY A 289 -6.35 15.39 -0.88
N ASP A 290 -6.72 16.38 -0.07
CA ASP A 290 -8.09 16.68 0.29
C ASP A 290 -8.64 17.84 -0.55
N ILE A 291 -9.93 18.14 -0.40
CA ILE A 291 -10.55 19.27 -1.09
C ILE A 291 -9.90 20.55 -0.56
N PRO A 292 -9.30 21.41 -1.41
CA PRO A 292 -8.68 22.64 -0.95
C PRO A 292 -9.71 23.57 -0.29
N GLY A 293 -9.57 23.81 1.03
CA GLY A 293 -10.29 24.80 1.80
C GLY A 293 -9.40 25.97 2.16
N GLU A 294 -9.93 26.98 2.88
CA GLU A 294 -9.16 28.12 3.40
C GLU A 294 -8.08 27.66 4.40
N ASP A 295 -8.33 26.56 5.12
CA ASP A 295 -7.46 25.93 6.11
C ASP A 295 -6.83 24.62 5.62
N ALA A 296 -6.76 24.38 4.31
CA ALA A 296 -6.20 23.13 3.78
C ALA A 296 -4.76 22.94 4.26
N GLU A 297 -4.53 21.96 5.13
CA GLU A 297 -3.19 21.59 5.58
C GLU A 297 -2.34 21.19 4.38
N SER A 298 -1.13 21.74 4.31
CA SER A 298 -0.17 21.35 3.29
C SER A 298 0.19 19.87 3.49
N ILE A 299 0.23 19.10 2.41
CA ILE A 299 0.65 17.70 2.44
C ILE A 299 2.05 17.61 3.03
N LYS A 300 2.18 16.96 4.17
CA LYS A 300 3.44 16.92 4.97
C LYS A 300 4.53 16.09 4.31
N ARG A 301 4.46 15.41 3.30
CA ARG A 301 5.52 14.66 2.59
C ARG A 301 5.04 14.30 1.18
N PRO A 302 4.99 15.27 0.26
CA PRO A 302 4.48 14.99 -1.08
C PRO A 302 5.38 14.04 -1.88
N THR A 303 6.66 13.92 -1.55
CA THR A 303 7.59 12.96 -2.15
C THR A 303 7.17 11.52 -1.93
N ASP A 304 6.64 11.19 -0.75
CA ASP A 304 6.17 9.84 -0.44
C ASP A 304 5.05 9.38 -1.39
N PHE A 305 4.15 10.30 -1.76
CA PHE A 305 3.08 10.00 -2.71
C PHE A 305 3.57 9.87 -4.15
N ILE A 306 4.58 10.67 -4.53
CA ILE A 306 5.17 10.60 -5.87
C ILE A 306 5.92 9.29 -6.04
N GLU A 307 6.72 8.89 -5.05
CA GLU A 307 7.44 7.62 -5.04
C GLU A 307 6.48 6.43 -5.04
N MET A 308 5.46 6.45 -4.17
CA MET A 308 4.41 5.43 -4.15
C MET A 308 3.68 5.34 -5.50
N ALA A 309 3.40 6.47 -6.13
CA ALA A 309 2.75 6.51 -7.44
C ALA A 309 3.62 5.85 -8.52
N ALA A 310 4.92 6.12 -8.53
CA ALA A 310 5.86 5.50 -9.47
C ALA A 310 5.97 3.99 -9.23
N GLU A 311 6.07 3.56 -7.96
CA GLU A 311 6.13 2.14 -7.58
C GLU A 311 4.86 1.36 -8.01
N GLU A 312 3.69 1.98 -7.91
CA GLU A 312 2.40 1.37 -8.27
C GLU A 312 2.06 1.54 -9.77
N GLY A 313 2.97 2.12 -10.55
CA GLY A 313 2.84 2.25 -12.01
C GLY A 313 1.86 3.33 -12.45
N ALA A 314 1.66 4.39 -11.66
CA ALA A 314 0.96 5.59 -12.09
C ALA A 314 1.69 6.22 -13.29
N ARG A 315 0.93 6.87 -14.16
CA ARG A 315 1.48 7.68 -15.26
C ARG A 315 1.39 9.17 -14.96
N VAL A 316 0.41 9.54 -14.16
CA VAL A 316 0.10 10.93 -13.81
C VAL A 316 -0.20 11.00 -12.32
N VAL A 317 0.42 11.93 -11.62
CA VAL A 317 0.07 12.28 -10.24
C VAL A 317 -0.48 13.70 -10.21
N LEU A 318 -1.64 13.86 -9.60
CA LEU A 318 -2.30 15.14 -9.40
C LEU A 318 -2.09 15.61 -7.96
N LEU A 319 -1.34 16.68 -7.77
CA LEU A 319 -0.92 17.22 -6.47
C LEU A 319 -1.35 18.69 -6.31
N PRO A 320 -1.61 19.16 -5.08
CA PRO A 320 -1.77 20.59 -4.81
C PRO A 320 -0.53 21.40 -5.20
N VAL A 321 -0.73 22.63 -5.65
CA VAL A 321 0.36 23.55 -6.02
C VAL A 321 1.34 23.81 -4.86
N SER A 322 0.89 23.72 -3.62
CA SER A 322 1.73 23.82 -2.41
C SER A 322 2.85 22.77 -2.37
N CYS A 323 2.67 21.62 -3.03
CA CYS A 323 3.66 20.55 -3.09
C CYS A 323 4.77 20.76 -4.13
N ARG A 324 4.70 21.84 -4.93
CA ARG A 324 5.60 22.05 -6.08
C ARG A 324 7.10 22.12 -5.69
N ARG A 325 7.41 22.74 -4.55
CA ARG A 325 8.80 22.82 -4.07
C ARG A 325 9.37 21.46 -3.67
N ALA A 326 8.59 20.67 -2.98
CA ALA A 326 9.01 19.34 -2.55
C ALA A 326 9.10 18.35 -3.73
N ALA A 327 8.24 18.51 -4.74
CA ALA A 327 8.32 17.71 -5.95
C ALA A 327 9.58 17.98 -6.79
N ALA A 328 10.26 19.11 -6.58
CA ALA A 328 11.53 19.43 -7.25
C ALA A 328 12.73 18.60 -6.72
N SER A 329 12.58 17.90 -5.60
CA SER A 329 13.63 17.06 -4.99
C SER A 329 13.51 15.56 -5.34
N ILE A 330 12.63 15.18 -6.24
CA ILE A 330 12.49 13.79 -6.72
C ILE A 330 13.66 13.41 -7.63
N SER A 331 13.97 12.11 -7.69
CA SER A 331 14.99 11.59 -8.58
C SER A 331 14.62 11.75 -10.07
N ASP A 332 15.61 11.95 -10.93
CA ASP A 332 15.41 12.03 -12.38
C ASP A 332 14.75 10.77 -12.96
N GLU A 333 14.98 9.62 -12.35
CA GLU A 333 14.37 8.35 -12.74
C GLU A 333 12.84 8.40 -12.58
N ILE A 334 12.34 8.91 -11.46
CA ILE A 334 10.92 9.08 -11.21
C ILE A 334 10.34 10.18 -12.11
N ALA A 335 11.06 11.29 -12.29
CA ALA A 335 10.63 12.38 -13.13
C ALA A 335 10.46 12.00 -14.61
N THR A 336 11.18 11.00 -15.10
CA THR A 336 11.04 10.48 -16.46
C THR A 336 9.88 9.50 -16.65
N GLN A 337 9.42 8.85 -15.58
CA GLN A 337 8.36 7.84 -15.62
C GLN A 337 6.97 8.39 -15.32
N LEU A 338 6.88 9.55 -14.65
CA LEU A 338 5.67 10.05 -14.02
C LEU A 338 5.43 11.53 -14.38
N GLU A 339 4.30 11.83 -14.99
CA GLU A 339 3.84 13.21 -15.20
C GLU A 339 3.27 13.76 -13.89
N ILE A 340 3.85 14.85 -13.36
CA ILE A 340 3.34 15.51 -12.16
C ILE A 340 2.55 16.74 -12.55
N ILE A 341 1.26 16.74 -12.24
CA ILE A 341 0.34 17.84 -12.50
C ILE A 341 -0.03 18.52 -11.19
N PHE A 342 0.12 19.83 -11.12
CA PHE A 342 -0.26 20.62 -9.95
C PHE A 342 -1.60 21.30 -10.16
N PHE A 343 -2.46 21.31 -9.15
CA PHE A 343 -3.75 22.00 -9.15
C PHE A 343 -3.83 23.08 -8.07
N ALA A 344 -4.57 24.14 -8.35
CA ALA A 344 -4.76 25.27 -7.43
C ALA A 344 -6.03 25.13 -6.59
N ASN A 345 -7.10 24.53 -7.14
CA ASN A 345 -8.39 24.33 -6.49
C ASN A 345 -9.10 23.10 -7.10
N ALA A 346 -10.22 22.71 -6.51
CA ALA A 346 -10.94 21.50 -6.93
C ALA A 346 -11.47 21.58 -8.38
N THR A 347 -11.86 22.75 -8.87
CA THR A 347 -12.27 22.92 -10.26
C THR A 347 -11.11 22.74 -11.23
N ASP A 348 -9.94 23.26 -10.89
CA ASP A 348 -8.69 23.05 -11.65
C ASP A 348 -8.25 21.60 -11.61
N ALA A 349 -8.39 20.95 -10.43
CA ALA A 349 -8.11 19.51 -10.28
C ALA A 349 -9.01 18.67 -11.21
N LEU A 350 -10.32 18.94 -11.23
CA LEU A 350 -11.26 18.23 -12.08
C LEU A 350 -10.94 18.42 -13.58
N ARG A 351 -10.67 19.67 -14.00
CA ARG A 351 -10.31 19.98 -15.38
C ARG A 351 -9.06 19.22 -15.84
N LYS A 352 -8.04 19.15 -14.97
CA LYS A 352 -6.79 18.45 -15.25
C LYS A 352 -6.90 16.93 -15.15
N ALA A 353 -7.86 16.43 -14.36
CA ALA A 353 -8.12 15.02 -14.19
C ALA A 353 -8.96 14.41 -15.32
N ILE A 354 -9.85 15.19 -15.95
CA ILE A 354 -10.66 14.72 -17.08
C ILE A 354 -9.79 14.73 -18.35
N GLN A 355 -9.84 13.65 -19.09
CA GLN A 355 -9.23 13.55 -20.41
C GLN A 355 -10.15 14.26 -21.44
N GLU A 356 -9.60 15.19 -22.18
CA GLU A 356 -10.26 15.74 -23.35
C GLU A 356 -10.44 14.71 -24.47
#